data_c04f8eb78e5f4eaae6f4379cdd19e58e
#
_entry.id   c04f8eb78e5f4eaae6f4379cdd19e58e
#
_cell.length_a   1.000
_cell.length_b   1.000
_cell.length_c   1.000
_cell.angle_alpha   90.00
_cell.angle_beta   90.00
_cell.angle_gamma   90.00
#
_symmetry.space_group_name_H-M   'P 1'
#
loop_
_entity.id
_entity.type
_entity.pdbx_description
1 polymer ?
#
loop_
_entity_poly.entity_id
_entity_poly.type
_entity_poly.pdbx_seq_one_letter_code
_entity_poly.pdbx_strand_id
1 'polypeptide(L)'
;CLVGSEMCIRDRNEYGFDDDQKNWVTLMVNTIRQAKASNNPDLPIIAGGTNNGIPSEAYNDATFAKLINEAEKYLGYPYVFGGSSPSTSFDCSGFVCWVYTHSGVHNLPRTTAQGIYNQCTRVSASEAKPGDLVFFQGTYNAGETVTHIGIYVGQNRMLHCGSPIQYTSIDTSYWRSHFYSYGRL
;
A
#
# COMPACT_ATOMS: atom_id res chain seq x y z
N CYS A 1 8.36 -19.65 19.80
CA CYS A 1 6.94 -19.99 19.97
C CYS A 1 6.48 -20.78 18.76
N LEU A 2 5.95 -22.00 18.96
CA LEU A 2 5.36 -22.81 17.87
C LEU A 2 4.08 -22.13 17.41
N VAL A 3 4.09 -21.56 16.21
CA VAL A 3 2.93 -20.92 15.58
C VAL A 3 1.82 -21.97 15.44
N GLY A 4 0.70 -21.73 16.11
CA GLY A 4 -0.50 -22.59 16.02
C GLY A 4 -0.80 -23.44 17.25
N SER A 5 -0.08 -23.28 18.36
CA SER A 5 -0.49 -23.90 19.62
C SER A 5 -1.53 -23.06 20.36
N GLU A 6 -2.39 -23.69 21.12
CA GLU A 6 -3.40 -23.00 21.96
C GLU A 6 -2.75 -22.02 22.96
N MET A 7 -1.46 -22.20 23.28
CA MET A 7 -0.68 -21.33 24.14
C MET A 7 -0.53 -19.91 23.55
N CYS A 8 -0.40 -19.77 22.21
CA CYS A 8 -0.33 -18.45 21.57
C CYS A 8 -1.66 -17.68 21.63
N ILE A 9 -2.78 -18.39 21.83
CA ILE A 9 -4.10 -17.76 21.99
C ILE A 9 -4.30 -17.26 23.43
N ARG A 10 -3.71 -17.93 24.40
CA ARG A 10 -3.80 -17.58 25.82
C ARG A 10 -2.97 -16.35 26.16
N ASP A 11 -1.77 -16.23 25.59
CA ASP A 11 -0.85 -15.12 25.84
C ASP A 11 -1.35 -13.76 25.29
N ARG A 12 -2.29 -13.77 24.34
CA ARG A 12 -2.87 -12.54 23.75
C ARG A 12 -3.59 -11.65 24.77
N ASN A 13 -4.20 -12.25 25.79
CA ASN A 13 -4.93 -11.52 26.81
C ASN A 13 -3.99 -10.97 27.92
N GLU A 14 -2.80 -11.53 28.06
CA GLU A 14 -1.80 -11.11 29.06
C GLU A 14 -0.96 -9.91 28.56
N TYR A 15 -0.79 -9.75 27.22
CA TYR A 15 0.04 -8.70 26.64
C TYR A 15 -0.74 -7.42 26.24
N GLY A 16 -2.02 -7.29 26.60
CA GLY A 16 -2.78 -6.05 26.44
C GLY A 16 -3.01 -5.63 24.99
N PHE A 17 -3.06 -6.57 24.04
CA PHE A 17 -3.43 -6.26 22.65
C PHE A 17 -4.83 -5.65 22.58
N ASP A 18 -4.97 -4.58 21.79
CA ASP A 18 -6.27 -4.02 21.45
C ASP A 18 -7.10 -5.00 20.58
N ASP A 19 -8.37 -4.68 20.38
CA ASP A 19 -9.28 -5.58 19.67
C ASP A 19 -8.93 -5.74 18.19
N ASP A 20 -8.31 -4.73 17.57
CA ASP A 20 -7.84 -4.80 16.18
C ASP A 20 -6.63 -5.74 16.06
N GLN A 21 -5.71 -5.68 17.00
CA GLN A 21 -4.56 -6.58 17.07
C GLN A 21 -5.00 -8.04 17.32
N LYS A 22 -6.00 -8.25 18.18
CA LYS A 22 -6.59 -9.59 18.44
C LYS A 22 -7.27 -10.15 17.20
N ASN A 23 -8.02 -9.31 16.49
CA ASN A 23 -8.68 -9.69 15.24
C ASN A 23 -7.68 -10.07 14.17
N TRP A 24 -6.60 -9.30 14.02
CA TRP A 24 -5.53 -9.57 13.06
C TRP A 24 -4.84 -10.93 13.33
N VAL A 25 -4.47 -11.20 14.58
CA VAL A 25 -3.84 -12.47 14.97
C VAL A 25 -4.80 -13.66 14.76
N THR A 26 -6.08 -13.49 15.06
CA THR A 26 -7.11 -14.53 14.86
C THR A 26 -7.24 -14.86 13.36
N LEU A 27 -7.24 -13.85 12.52
CA LEU A 27 -7.32 -13.99 11.07
C LEU A 27 -6.09 -14.70 10.50
N MET A 28 -4.86 -14.33 10.93
CA MET A 28 -3.64 -15.02 10.53
C MET A 28 -3.66 -16.50 10.91
N VAL A 29 -4.07 -16.82 12.13
CA VAL A 29 -4.15 -18.22 12.59
C VAL A 29 -5.16 -19.03 11.75
N ASN A 30 -6.29 -18.45 11.40
CA ASN A 30 -7.30 -19.11 10.57
C ASN A 30 -6.81 -19.30 9.13
N THR A 31 -6.13 -18.32 8.57
CA THR A 31 -5.52 -18.42 7.22
C THR A 31 -4.48 -19.52 7.15
N ILE A 32 -3.59 -19.61 8.16
CA ILE A 32 -2.59 -20.68 8.25
C ILE A 32 -3.27 -22.06 8.40
N ARG A 33 -4.35 -22.16 9.17
CA ARG A 33 -5.12 -23.40 9.33
C ARG A 33 -5.78 -23.83 8.01
N GLN A 34 -6.36 -22.91 7.26
CA GLN A 34 -6.95 -23.17 5.95
C GLN A 34 -5.90 -23.60 4.92
N ALA A 35 -4.75 -22.92 4.87
CA ALA A 35 -3.62 -23.29 4.01
C ALA A 35 -3.10 -24.71 4.32
N LYS A 36 -2.98 -25.07 5.60
CA LYS A 36 -2.62 -26.43 6.01
C LYS A 36 -3.67 -27.49 5.65
N ALA A 37 -4.95 -27.15 5.76
CA ALA A 37 -6.05 -28.07 5.46
C ALA A 37 -6.22 -28.33 3.96
N SER A 38 -5.88 -27.35 3.11
CA SER A 38 -6.02 -27.47 1.65
C SER A 38 -4.87 -28.18 0.95
N ASN A 39 -3.76 -28.42 1.67
CA ASN A 39 -2.53 -29.04 1.12
C ASN A 39 -2.04 -28.38 -0.18
N ASN A 40 -2.37 -27.08 -0.38
CA ASN A 40 -2.02 -26.30 -1.56
C ASN A 40 -0.92 -25.28 -1.20
N PRO A 41 0.34 -25.51 -1.62
CA PRO A 41 1.44 -24.59 -1.35
C PRO A 41 1.36 -23.26 -2.12
N ASP A 42 0.49 -23.20 -3.15
CA ASP A 42 0.38 -22.05 -4.06
C ASP A 42 -0.85 -21.17 -3.74
N LEU A 43 -1.57 -21.45 -2.65
CA LEU A 43 -2.56 -20.49 -2.19
C LEU A 43 -1.84 -19.18 -1.84
N PRO A 44 -2.14 -18.07 -2.52
CA PRO A 44 -1.63 -16.78 -2.11
C PRO A 44 -2.02 -16.61 -0.65
N ILE A 45 -1.03 -16.34 0.21
CA ILE A 45 -1.30 -15.85 1.56
C ILE A 45 -2.09 -14.55 1.33
N ILE A 46 -3.42 -14.65 1.37
CA ILE A 46 -4.25 -13.47 1.45
C ILE A 46 -3.91 -12.92 2.83
N ALA A 47 -2.97 -11.99 2.83
CA ALA A 47 -2.65 -11.20 3.99
C ALA A 47 -3.97 -10.70 4.53
N GLY A 48 -4.26 -11.04 5.76
CA GLY A 48 -5.56 -10.99 6.39
C GLY A 48 -6.40 -9.82 5.97
N GLY A 49 -7.63 -10.14 5.55
CA GLY A 49 -8.57 -9.17 5.02
C GLY A 49 -8.96 -8.09 6.03
N THR A 50 -8.11 -7.11 6.21
CA THR A 50 -8.62 -5.78 6.42
C THR A 50 -9.28 -5.42 5.11
N ASN A 51 -10.55 -5.04 5.14
CA ASN A 51 -11.26 -4.58 3.95
C ASN A 51 -10.67 -3.21 3.55
N ASN A 52 -9.45 -3.24 2.97
CA ASN A 52 -8.70 -2.05 2.56
C ASN A 52 -9.36 -1.34 1.38
N GLY A 53 -10.56 -1.81 0.96
CA GLY A 53 -11.31 -1.27 -0.16
C GLY A 53 -10.65 -1.57 -1.52
N ILE A 54 -9.75 -2.55 -1.57
CA ILE A 54 -9.19 -3.06 -2.83
C ILE A 54 -10.18 -4.07 -3.40
N PRO A 55 -10.64 -3.90 -4.65
CA PRO A 55 -11.46 -4.92 -5.31
C PRO A 55 -10.73 -6.26 -5.35
N SER A 56 -11.40 -7.34 -4.96
CA SER A 56 -10.79 -8.68 -4.92
C SER A 56 -10.23 -9.12 -6.27
N GLU A 57 -10.89 -8.73 -7.36
CA GLU A 57 -10.47 -8.98 -8.73
C GLU A 57 -9.15 -8.28 -9.11
N ALA A 58 -8.77 -7.21 -8.42
CA ALA A 58 -7.50 -6.53 -8.66
C ALA A 58 -6.29 -7.43 -8.36
N TYR A 59 -6.42 -8.33 -7.40
CA TYR A 59 -5.36 -9.30 -7.07
C TYR A 59 -5.16 -10.38 -8.14
N ASN A 60 -6.06 -10.50 -9.11
CA ASN A 60 -5.87 -11.36 -10.28
C ASN A 60 -4.84 -10.78 -11.26
N ASP A 61 -4.55 -9.48 -11.20
CA ASP A 61 -3.41 -8.88 -11.90
C ASP A 61 -2.13 -9.17 -11.13
N ALA A 62 -1.30 -10.06 -11.66
CA ALA A 62 -0.05 -10.47 -11.02
C ALA A 62 0.93 -9.29 -10.81
N THR A 63 0.87 -8.27 -11.64
CA THR A 63 1.68 -7.05 -11.53
C THR A 63 1.23 -6.24 -10.33
N PHE A 64 -0.08 -5.99 -10.21
CA PHE A 64 -0.64 -5.31 -9.05
C PHE A 64 -0.41 -6.09 -7.76
N ALA A 65 -0.62 -7.41 -7.78
CA ALA A 65 -0.39 -8.25 -6.61
C ALA A 65 1.06 -8.15 -6.08
N LYS A 66 2.06 -8.18 -6.97
CA LYS A 66 3.46 -7.96 -6.57
C LYS A 66 3.71 -6.58 -5.99
N LEU A 67 3.14 -5.55 -6.62
CA LEU A 67 3.30 -4.17 -6.19
C LEU A 67 2.70 -3.96 -4.79
N ILE A 68 1.46 -4.40 -4.58
CA ILE A 68 0.77 -4.16 -3.32
C ILE A 68 1.35 -5.00 -2.17
N ASN A 69 1.77 -6.24 -2.43
CA ASN A 69 2.44 -7.08 -1.45
C ASN A 69 3.76 -6.46 -0.97
N GLU A 70 4.50 -5.77 -1.85
CA GLU A 70 5.69 -5.02 -1.44
C GLU A 70 5.31 -3.79 -0.62
N ALA A 71 4.33 -3.01 -1.07
CA ALA A 71 3.91 -1.77 -0.44
C ALA A 71 3.36 -1.98 0.98
N GLU A 72 2.60 -3.03 1.21
CA GLU A 72 1.97 -3.34 2.50
C GLU A 72 2.97 -3.68 3.63
N LYS A 73 4.20 -4.07 3.29
CA LYS A 73 5.26 -4.29 4.28
C LYS A 73 5.59 -3.04 5.11
N TYR A 74 5.27 -1.88 4.59
CA TYR A 74 5.63 -0.57 5.17
C TYR A 74 4.43 0.17 5.77
N LEU A 75 3.25 -0.46 5.85
CA LEU A 75 2.09 0.15 6.51
C LEU A 75 2.44 0.57 7.94
N GLY A 76 2.01 1.77 8.30
CA GLY A 76 2.29 2.35 9.62
C GLY A 76 3.65 3.06 9.73
N TYR A 77 4.54 2.99 8.74
CA TYR A 77 5.81 3.73 8.77
C TYR A 77 5.54 5.24 8.74
N PRO A 78 6.26 6.04 9.55
CA PRO A 78 6.07 7.48 9.59
C PRO A 78 6.55 8.15 8.30
N TYR A 79 5.96 9.30 7.98
CA TYR A 79 6.48 10.16 6.91
C TYR A 79 7.78 10.81 7.33
N VAL A 80 8.82 10.70 6.50
CA VAL A 80 10.11 11.39 6.67
C VAL A 80 10.49 12.08 5.37
N PHE A 81 10.54 13.40 5.36
CA PHE A 81 10.90 14.18 4.18
C PHE A 81 12.28 13.78 3.65
N GLY A 82 12.38 13.45 2.36
CA GLY A 82 13.60 12.93 1.73
C GLY A 82 13.88 11.44 2.02
N GLY A 83 13.11 10.79 2.87
CA GLY A 83 13.23 9.37 3.16
C GLY A 83 12.97 8.51 1.93
N SER A 84 13.73 7.41 1.77
CA SER A 84 13.69 6.59 0.55
C SER A 84 13.99 5.11 0.76
N SER A 85 14.05 4.65 2.01
CA SER A 85 14.35 3.27 2.35
C SER A 85 13.70 2.87 3.68
N PRO A 86 13.54 1.56 3.98
CA PRO A 86 13.01 1.12 5.28
C PRO A 86 13.81 1.63 6.48
N SER A 87 15.12 1.84 6.32
CA SER A 87 15.98 2.33 7.42
C SER A 87 15.82 3.82 7.71
N THR A 88 15.39 4.60 6.74
CA THR A 88 15.18 6.05 6.86
C THR A 88 13.70 6.42 6.97
N SER A 89 12.80 5.45 6.80
CA SER A 89 11.42 5.66 6.40
C SER A 89 11.33 6.36 5.03
N PHE A 90 10.19 6.91 4.67
CA PHE A 90 9.89 7.36 3.32
C PHE A 90 9.23 8.73 3.31
N ASP A 91 9.43 9.48 2.21
CA ASP A 91 8.47 10.47 1.75
C ASP A 91 7.54 9.85 0.69
N CYS A 92 6.61 10.63 0.15
CA CYS A 92 5.61 10.13 -0.81
C CYS A 92 6.23 9.51 -2.06
N SER A 93 7.21 10.18 -2.66
CA SER A 93 7.89 9.72 -3.87
C SER A 93 8.93 8.64 -3.58
N GLY A 94 9.63 8.72 -2.45
CA GLY A 94 10.56 7.70 -2.01
C GLY A 94 9.89 6.35 -1.77
N PHE A 95 8.70 6.36 -1.18
CA PHE A 95 7.88 5.17 -1.01
C PHE A 95 7.53 4.53 -2.37
N VAL A 96 7.01 5.31 -3.31
CA VAL A 96 6.65 4.80 -4.64
C VAL A 96 7.86 4.28 -5.39
N CYS A 97 8.98 5.03 -5.41
CA CYS A 97 10.23 4.57 -6.05
C CYS A 97 10.70 3.23 -5.47
N TRP A 98 10.68 3.11 -4.14
CA TRP A 98 11.08 1.89 -3.45
C TRP A 98 10.19 0.71 -3.82
N VAL A 99 8.88 0.87 -3.70
CA VAL A 99 7.90 -0.19 -3.93
C VAL A 99 7.94 -0.70 -5.37
N TYR A 100 7.95 0.19 -6.36
CA TYR A 100 8.01 -0.22 -7.76
C TYR A 100 9.30 -0.97 -8.10
N THR A 101 10.43 -0.51 -7.56
CA THR A 101 11.73 -1.16 -7.81
C THR A 101 11.82 -2.52 -7.11
N HIS A 102 11.45 -2.61 -5.83
CA HIS A 102 11.62 -3.83 -5.04
C HIS A 102 10.54 -4.89 -5.30
N SER A 103 9.38 -4.50 -5.80
CA SER A 103 8.39 -5.45 -6.33
C SER A 103 8.82 -6.09 -7.67
N GLY A 104 9.82 -5.52 -8.34
CA GLY A 104 10.25 -5.94 -9.67
C GLY A 104 9.27 -5.56 -10.79
N VAL A 105 8.28 -4.70 -10.49
CA VAL A 105 7.28 -4.24 -11.48
C VAL A 105 7.89 -3.23 -12.45
N HIS A 106 8.65 -2.28 -11.92
CA HIS A 106 9.32 -1.27 -12.72
C HIS A 106 10.56 -0.75 -11.97
N ASN A 107 11.70 -0.66 -12.66
CA ASN A 107 12.89 -0.04 -12.07
C ASN A 107 12.73 1.49 -12.07
N LEU A 108 12.35 2.04 -10.91
CA LEU A 108 12.08 3.45 -10.71
C LEU A 108 13.11 4.09 -9.77
N PRO A 109 14.21 4.64 -10.30
CA PRO A 109 15.21 5.34 -9.48
C PRO A 109 14.60 6.48 -8.65
N ARG A 110 15.21 6.78 -7.51
CA ARG A 110 14.76 7.85 -6.61
C ARG A 110 14.64 9.19 -7.33
N THR A 111 13.44 9.75 -7.33
CA THR A 111 13.12 11.07 -7.89
C THR A 111 11.96 11.71 -7.12
N THR A 112 11.57 12.94 -7.47
CA THR A 112 10.41 13.64 -6.88
C THR A 112 9.09 13.12 -7.44
N ALA A 113 7.96 13.46 -6.80
CA ALA A 113 6.63 13.15 -7.34
C ALA A 113 6.44 13.73 -8.74
N GLN A 114 6.95 14.95 -9.00
CA GLN A 114 6.96 15.56 -10.34
C GLN A 114 7.83 14.77 -11.31
N GLY A 115 8.99 14.29 -10.87
CA GLY A 115 9.89 13.48 -11.68
C GLY A 115 9.27 12.13 -12.09
N ILE A 116 8.50 11.51 -11.22
CA ILE A 116 7.72 10.30 -11.54
C ILE A 116 6.60 10.65 -12.53
N TYR A 117 5.84 11.71 -12.25
CA TYR A 117 4.78 12.18 -13.12
C TYR A 117 5.24 12.39 -14.57
N ASN A 118 6.43 12.95 -14.75
CA ASN A 118 7.00 13.20 -16.08
C ASN A 118 7.35 11.93 -16.87
N GLN A 119 7.52 10.79 -16.17
CA GLN A 119 7.79 9.48 -16.77
C GLN A 119 6.52 8.70 -17.12
N CYS A 120 5.35 9.10 -16.56
CA CYS A 120 4.10 8.38 -16.76
C CYS A 120 3.39 8.76 -18.05
N THR A 121 2.73 7.78 -18.65
CA THR A 121 1.61 8.01 -19.59
C THR A 121 0.39 8.47 -18.79
N ARG A 122 -0.28 9.53 -19.26
CA ARG A 122 -1.51 10.04 -18.62
C ARG A 122 -2.66 9.08 -18.84
N VAL A 123 -3.42 8.85 -17.76
CA VAL A 123 -4.58 7.95 -17.76
C VAL A 123 -5.81 8.76 -17.34
N SER A 124 -6.91 8.59 -18.04
CA SER A 124 -8.18 9.22 -17.65
C SER A 124 -8.75 8.54 -16.38
N ALA A 125 -9.62 9.25 -15.66
CA ALA A 125 -10.25 8.69 -14.46
C ALA A 125 -11.06 7.42 -14.73
N SER A 126 -11.65 7.30 -15.93
CA SER A 126 -12.42 6.12 -16.36
C SER A 126 -11.55 4.91 -16.73
N GLU A 127 -10.27 5.14 -17.03
CA GLU A 127 -9.31 4.10 -17.41
C GLU A 127 -8.34 3.74 -16.28
N ALA A 128 -8.37 4.52 -15.19
CA ALA A 128 -7.53 4.29 -14.04
C ALA A 128 -7.86 2.94 -13.39
N LYS A 129 -6.84 2.14 -13.16
CA LYS A 129 -6.95 0.80 -12.57
C LYS A 129 -5.97 0.62 -11.40
N PRO A 130 -6.21 -0.35 -10.52
CA PRO A 130 -5.25 -0.69 -9.47
C PRO A 130 -3.85 -0.89 -10.01
N GLY A 131 -2.86 -0.27 -9.36
CA GLY A 131 -1.48 -0.23 -9.79
C GLY A 131 -1.09 1.00 -10.62
N ASP A 132 -2.04 1.82 -11.06
CA ASP A 132 -1.71 3.16 -11.57
C ASP A 132 -1.31 4.10 -10.44
N LEU A 133 -0.72 5.23 -10.78
CA LEU A 133 -0.34 6.26 -9.84
C LEU A 133 -1.38 7.39 -9.85
N VAL A 134 -1.64 7.94 -8.69
CA VAL A 134 -2.46 9.14 -8.52
C VAL A 134 -1.60 10.29 -8.02
N PHE A 135 -1.74 11.44 -8.63
CA PHE A 135 -0.91 12.63 -8.42
C PHE A 135 -1.74 13.79 -7.91
N PHE A 136 -1.15 14.57 -7.02
CA PHE A 136 -1.78 15.73 -6.40
C PHE A 136 -0.86 16.95 -6.48
N GLN A 137 -1.47 18.13 -6.52
CA GLN A 137 -0.81 19.43 -6.57
C GLN A 137 -1.11 20.26 -5.32
N GLY A 138 -0.22 21.19 -5.00
CA GLY A 138 -0.46 22.19 -3.95
C GLY A 138 -0.62 21.62 -2.53
N THR A 139 -0.17 20.38 -2.26
CA THR A 139 -0.21 19.79 -0.92
C THR A 139 0.82 20.43 0.02
N TYR A 140 1.87 21.01 -0.53
CA TYR A 140 2.85 21.87 0.14
C TYR A 140 3.57 22.75 -0.89
N ASN A 141 4.31 23.77 -0.45
CA ASN A 141 5.04 24.67 -1.34
C ASN A 141 6.37 24.04 -1.75
N ALA A 142 6.40 23.38 -2.92
CA ALA A 142 7.57 22.67 -3.44
C ALA A 142 8.26 23.39 -4.61
N GLY A 143 7.68 24.46 -5.15
CA GLY A 143 8.14 25.05 -6.42
C GLY A 143 7.87 24.17 -7.66
N GLU A 144 7.21 23.04 -7.51
CA GLU A 144 6.80 22.09 -8.55
C GLU A 144 5.28 21.97 -8.58
N THR A 145 4.70 21.57 -9.72
CA THR A 145 3.25 21.41 -9.85
C THR A 145 2.77 20.20 -9.06
N VAL A 146 3.42 19.04 -9.27
CA VAL A 146 3.04 17.80 -8.58
C VAL A 146 3.81 17.71 -7.27
N THR A 147 3.07 17.73 -6.17
CA THR A 147 3.65 17.78 -4.83
C THR A 147 3.42 16.51 -4.00
N HIS A 148 2.48 15.64 -4.43
CA HIS A 148 2.22 14.38 -3.73
C HIS A 148 1.81 13.27 -4.70
N ILE A 149 2.01 12.02 -4.28
CA ILE A 149 1.78 10.83 -5.09
C ILE A 149 1.32 9.66 -4.21
N GLY A 150 0.46 8.80 -4.76
CA GLY A 150 0.06 7.53 -4.18
C GLY A 150 -0.12 6.45 -5.24
N ILE A 151 -0.18 5.19 -4.81
CA ILE A 151 -0.54 4.04 -5.65
C ILE A 151 -2.06 3.93 -5.62
N TYR A 152 -2.71 4.05 -6.78
CA TYR A 152 -4.14 3.86 -6.88
C TYR A 152 -4.50 2.38 -6.69
N VAL A 153 -5.47 2.09 -5.85
CA VAL A 153 -5.85 0.71 -5.51
C VAL A 153 -7.29 0.37 -5.89
N GLY A 154 -7.93 1.26 -6.67
CA GLY A 154 -9.34 1.12 -7.04
C GLY A 154 -10.29 1.81 -6.06
N GLN A 155 -11.57 1.89 -6.42
CA GLN A 155 -12.66 2.42 -5.58
C GLN A 155 -12.37 3.79 -4.94
N ASN A 156 -11.76 4.70 -5.69
CA ASN A 156 -11.34 6.02 -5.21
C ASN A 156 -10.46 5.96 -3.94
N ARG A 157 -9.54 4.99 -3.89
CA ARG A 157 -8.58 4.84 -2.80
C ARG A 157 -7.16 4.77 -3.32
N MET A 158 -6.23 5.18 -2.48
CA MET A 158 -4.79 5.05 -2.71
C MET A 158 -4.09 4.47 -1.50
N LEU A 159 -2.97 3.79 -1.72
CA LEU A 159 -1.94 3.54 -0.72
C LEU A 159 -0.83 4.56 -0.92
N HIS A 160 -0.53 5.35 0.09
CA HIS A 160 0.45 6.43 -0.01
C HIS A 160 1.26 6.59 1.28
N CYS A 161 2.43 7.21 1.15
CA CYS A 161 3.16 7.70 2.30
C CYS A 161 2.55 9.04 2.73
N GLY A 162 1.57 8.94 3.62
CA GLY A 162 1.05 10.03 4.42
C GLY A 162 1.77 10.05 5.77
N SER A 163 1.08 10.42 6.82
CA SER A 163 1.59 10.30 8.19
C SER A 163 0.58 9.52 9.03
N PRO A 164 0.70 8.19 9.07
CA PRO A 164 1.71 7.28 8.50
C PRO A 164 1.42 6.82 7.04
N ILE A 165 2.20 5.82 6.54
CA ILE A 165 1.86 5.08 5.31
C ILE A 165 0.56 4.33 5.56
N GLN A 166 -0.44 4.58 4.72
CA GLN A 166 -1.80 4.09 4.91
C GLN A 166 -2.64 4.10 3.64
N TYR A 167 -3.73 3.37 3.70
CA TYR A 167 -4.80 3.48 2.72
C TYR A 167 -5.67 4.69 3.03
N THR A 168 -5.94 5.51 1.99
CA THR A 168 -6.71 6.74 2.13
C THR A 168 -7.73 6.86 1.00
N SER A 169 -8.94 7.30 1.31
CA SER A 169 -9.92 7.69 0.29
C SER A 169 -9.48 8.98 -0.38
N ILE A 170 -9.39 8.97 -1.71
CA ILE A 170 -9.15 10.19 -2.50
C ILE A 170 -10.42 11.01 -2.71
N ASP A 171 -11.55 10.51 -2.25
CA ASP A 171 -12.88 11.08 -2.41
C ASP A 171 -13.26 12.09 -1.28
N THR A 172 -12.26 12.52 -0.50
CA THR A 172 -12.42 13.58 0.49
C THR A 172 -12.33 14.97 -0.16
N SER A 173 -12.87 15.99 0.50
CA SER A 173 -12.78 17.38 0.01
C SER A 173 -11.33 17.83 -0.21
N TYR A 174 -10.43 17.43 0.71
CA TYR A 174 -9.00 17.74 0.61
C TYR A 174 -8.38 17.12 -0.63
N TRP A 175 -8.47 15.81 -0.81
CA TRP A 175 -7.83 15.14 -1.95
C TRP A 175 -8.46 15.51 -3.29
N ARG A 176 -9.77 15.72 -3.34
CA ARG A 176 -10.44 16.22 -4.56
C ARG A 176 -9.94 17.61 -4.99
N SER A 177 -9.74 18.53 -4.04
CA SER A 177 -9.26 19.89 -4.36
C SER A 177 -7.79 19.92 -4.79
N HIS A 178 -7.00 18.92 -4.40
CA HIS A 178 -5.59 18.79 -4.77
C HIS A 178 -5.35 17.79 -5.91
N PHE A 179 -6.37 17.08 -6.37
CA PHE A 179 -6.22 16.10 -7.45
C PHE A 179 -5.65 16.76 -8.72
N TYR A 180 -4.66 16.10 -9.30
CA TYR A 180 -4.02 16.57 -10.52
C TYR A 180 -4.22 15.61 -11.70
N SER A 181 -3.83 14.34 -11.57
CA SER A 181 -3.89 13.37 -12.66
C SER A 181 -3.75 11.93 -12.17
N TYR A 182 -4.15 11.00 -13.01
CA TYR A 182 -3.62 9.63 -12.95
C TYR A 182 -2.51 9.44 -13.97
N GLY A 183 -1.63 8.45 -13.74
CA GLY A 183 -0.56 8.08 -14.65
C GLY A 183 -0.12 6.64 -14.50
N ARG A 184 0.43 6.09 -15.57
CA ARG A 184 0.90 4.70 -15.65
C ARG A 184 2.35 4.68 -16.11
N LEU A 185 3.21 3.93 -15.41
CA LEU A 185 4.58 3.64 -15.77
C LEU A 185 4.67 2.52 -16.80
#